data_8cf1c6217f34c12e7f4b7a50452e48fe
#
_entry.id   8cf1c6217f34c12e7f4b7a50452e48fe
#
_cell.length_a   1.000
_cell.length_b   1.000
_cell.length_c   1.000
_cell.angle_alpha   90.00
_cell.angle_beta   90.00
_cell.angle_gamma   90.00
#
_symmetry.space_group_name_H-M   'P 1'
#
loop_
_entity.id
_entity.type
_entity.pdbx_description
1 polymer ?
#
loop_
_entity_poly.entity_id
_entity_poly.type
_entity_poly.pdbx_seq_one_letter_code
_entity_poly.pdbx_strand_id
1 'polypeptide(L)'
;MARNRQPVLKKCRALGIDPVILGVKKSSNRQIRPNANKKPTEYAIQLREKQKAKFIYNVMEKQFRKIYEEAARKLGVTGLTLIEYLERRLENVVYRLGFAKTRRQARQIVSHGHIAV
;
A
#
# COMPACT_ATOMS: atom_id res chain seq x y z
N MET A 1 -4.84 -15.91 -8.54
CA MET A 1 -4.92 -14.85 -7.52
C MET A 1 -4.61 -13.50 -8.15
N ALA A 2 -5.50 -12.52 -7.98
CA ALA A 2 -5.29 -11.18 -8.52
C ALA A 2 -4.09 -10.51 -7.83
N ARG A 3 -3.18 -9.93 -8.60
CA ARG A 3 -2.02 -9.22 -8.07
C ARG A 3 -1.79 -7.93 -8.84
N ASN A 4 -1.18 -6.96 -8.17
CA ASN A 4 -0.79 -5.72 -8.81
C ASN A 4 0.48 -5.93 -9.62
N ARG A 5 0.41 -5.69 -10.94
CA ARG A 5 1.53 -5.81 -11.87
C ARG A 5 2.08 -4.45 -12.34
N GLN A 6 1.60 -3.36 -11.76
CA GLN A 6 2.01 -2.02 -12.16
C GLN A 6 3.49 -1.76 -11.86
N PRO A 7 4.18 -0.98 -12.70
CA PRO A 7 5.57 -0.58 -12.44
C PRO A 7 5.68 0.19 -11.12
N VAL A 8 6.54 -0.29 -10.23
CA VAL A 8 6.67 0.25 -8.86
C VAL A 8 7.15 1.70 -8.86
N LEU A 9 8.25 1.98 -9.58
CA LEU A 9 8.83 3.34 -9.58
C LEU A 9 7.90 4.38 -10.20
N LYS A 10 7.20 4.02 -11.26
CA LYS A 10 6.21 4.90 -11.90
C LYS A 10 5.07 5.23 -10.94
N LYS A 11 4.57 4.24 -10.23
CA LYS A 11 3.48 4.42 -9.26
C LYS A 11 3.95 5.23 -8.05
N CYS A 12 5.16 5.00 -7.56
CA CYS A 12 5.75 5.79 -6.47
C CYS A 12 5.84 7.27 -6.84
N ARG A 13 6.29 7.59 -8.06
CA ARG A 13 6.34 8.98 -8.55
C ARG A 13 4.95 9.60 -8.63
N ALA A 14 3.98 8.86 -9.16
CA ALA A 14 2.61 9.37 -9.29
C ALA A 14 1.96 9.67 -7.93
N LEU A 15 2.27 8.86 -6.91
CA LEU A 15 1.70 9.00 -5.57
C LEU A 15 2.56 9.82 -4.59
N GLY A 16 3.78 10.17 -4.97
CA GLY A 16 4.70 10.88 -4.09
C GLY A 16 5.25 10.02 -2.94
N ILE A 17 5.43 8.73 -3.17
CA ILE A 17 5.96 7.78 -2.18
C ILE A 17 7.43 7.51 -2.47
N ASP A 18 8.26 7.51 -1.40
CA ASP A 18 9.65 7.08 -1.52
C ASP A 18 9.71 5.55 -1.76
N PRO A 19 10.37 5.07 -2.82
CA PRO A 19 10.50 3.63 -3.08
C PRO A 19 11.12 2.82 -1.93
N VAL A 20 11.93 3.44 -1.09
CA VAL A 20 12.56 2.80 0.07
C VAL A 20 11.52 2.26 1.05
N ILE A 21 10.38 2.93 1.21
CA ILE A 21 9.27 2.48 2.05
C ILE A 21 8.75 1.11 1.61
N LEU A 22 8.82 0.83 0.31
CA LEU A 22 8.39 -0.43 -0.27
C LEU A 22 9.50 -1.49 -0.31
N GLY A 23 10.69 -1.18 0.19
CA GLY A 23 11.84 -2.08 0.14
C GLY A 23 12.59 -2.07 -1.19
N VAL A 24 12.32 -1.10 -2.07
CA VAL A 24 13.00 -0.96 -3.35
C VAL A 24 14.16 0.00 -3.22
N LYS A 25 15.37 -0.47 -3.47
CA LYS A 25 16.60 0.34 -3.37
C LYS A 25 16.85 1.25 -4.56
N LYS A 26 16.21 0.97 -5.71
CA LYS A 26 16.35 1.82 -6.91
C LYS A 26 15.62 3.14 -6.72
N SER A 27 16.30 4.23 -7.06
CA SER A 27 15.69 5.54 -7.20
C SER A 27 15.42 5.87 -8.67
N SER A 28 14.44 6.72 -8.91
CA SER A 28 14.15 7.23 -10.24
C SER A 28 14.74 8.63 -10.40
N ASN A 29 15.51 8.84 -11.46
CA ASN A 29 16.03 10.17 -11.80
C ASN A 29 14.98 11.07 -12.48
N ARG A 30 13.83 10.51 -12.81
CA ARG A 30 12.74 11.28 -13.41
C ARG A 30 12.00 12.04 -12.33
N GLN A 31 11.93 13.36 -12.52
CA GLN A 31 11.13 14.20 -11.64
C GLN A 31 9.65 14.03 -11.94
N ILE A 32 8.85 14.11 -10.87
CA ILE A 32 7.42 14.29 -11.02
C ILE A 32 7.23 15.63 -11.74
N ARG A 33 6.62 15.59 -12.93
CA ARG A 33 6.11 16.81 -13.53
C ARG A 33 4.76 17.10 -12.90
N PRO A 34 4.68 18.02 -11.94
CA PRO A 34 3.36 18.45 -11.51
C PRO A 34 2.67 19.04 -12.73
N ASN A 35 1.40 18.73 -12.92
CA ASN A 35 0.56 19.55 -13.78
C ASN A 35 0.55 20.94 -13.16
N ALA A 36 1.48 21.78 -13.59
CA ALA A 36 1.85 23.04 -12.96
C ALA A 36 0.67 24.03 -12.81
N ASN A 37 -0.43 23.78 -13.49
CA ASN A 37 -1.55 24.74 -13.60
C ASN A 37 -2.86 24.27 -12.97
N LYS A 38 -2.90 23.13 -12.30
CA LYS A 38 -4.14 22.66 -11.65
C LYS A 38 -3.92 22.38 -10.18
N LYS A 39 -4.54 23.17 -9.32
CA LYS A 39 -4.68 22.78 -7.91
C LYS A 39 -5.49 21.49 -7.84
N PRO A 40 -5.02 20.45 -7.14
CA PRO A 40 -5.82 19.25 -6.95
C PRO A 40 -7.09 19.61 -6.15
N THR A 41 -8.21 19.03 -6.56
CA THR A 41 -9.45 19.13 -5.81
C THR A 41 -9.31 18.35 -4.50
N GLU A 42 -10.13 18.68 -3.50
CA GLU A 42 -10.16 17.94 -2.24
C GLU A 42 -10.43 16.45 -2.46
N TYR A 43 -11.35 16.13 -3.35
CA TYR A 43 -11.62 14.74 -3.75
C TYR A 43 -10.36 14.04 -4.29
N ALA A 44 -9.57 14.73 -5.14
CA ALA A 44 -8.33 14.18 -5.69
C ALA A 44 -7.27 13.93 -4.61
N ILE A 45 -7.18 14.80 -3.61
CA ILE A 45 -6.27 14.63 -2.47
C ILE A 45 -6.66 13.40 -1.64
N GLN A 46 -7.93 13.27 -1.30
CA GLN A 46 -8.46 12.13 -0.54
C GLN A 46 -8.26 10.80 -1.30
N LEU A 47 -8.54 10.80 -2.59
CA LEU A 47 -8.33 9.63 -3.46
C LEU A 47 -6.84 9.23 -3.49
N ARG A 48 -5.95 10.22 -3.58
CA ARG A 48 -4.50 9.97 -3.56
C ARG A 48 -4.05 9.30 -2.27
N GLU A 49 -4.52 9.77 -1.12
CA GLU A 49 -4.18 9.18 0.18
C GLU A 49 -4.66 7.73 0.29
N LYS A 50 -5.87 7.45 -0.18
CA LYS A 50 -6.41 6.10 -0.27
C LYS A 50 -5.53 5.21 -1.17
N GLN A 51 -5.13 5.71 -2.34
CA GLN A 51 -4.28 4.98 -3.27
C GLN A 51 -2.87 4.72 -2.69
N LYS A 52 -2.32 5.66 -1.93
CA LYS A 52 -1.05 5.46 -1.21
C LYS A 52 -1.14 4.28 -0.25
N ALA A 53 -2.16 4.23 0.59
CA ALA A 53 -2.35 3.15 1.55
C ALA A 53 -2.47 1.79 0.85
N LYS A 54 -3.30 1.70 -0.17
CA LYS A 54 -3.46 0.47 -0.96
C LYS A 54 -2.15 0.01 -1.59
N PHE A 55 -1.37 0.94 -2.11
CA PHE A 55 -0.13 0.62 -2.80
C PHE A 55 0.97 0.20 -1.83
N ILE A 56 1.12 0.89 -0.70
CA ILE A 56 2.11 0.56 0.32
C ILE A 56 1.86 -0.86 0.87
N TYR A 57 0.63 -1.18 1.22
CA TYR A 57 0.27 -2.48 1.80
C TYR A 57 -0.04 -3.56 0.75
N ASN A 58 0.03 -3.21 -0.53
CA ASN A 58 -0.23 -4.12 -1.65
C ASN A 58 -1.60 -4.82 -1.56
N VAL A 59 -2.63 -4.05 -1.22
CA VAL A 59 -4.01 -4.53 -1.07
C VAL A 59 -4.84 -4.10 -2.27
N MET A 60 -5.62 -5.02 -2.81
CA MET A 60 -6.52 -4.74 -3.93
C MET A 60 -7.81 -4.04 -3.45
N GLU A 61 -8.49 -3.35 -4.36
CA GLU A 61 -9.66 -2.52 -4.05
C GLU A 61 -10.75 -3.26 -3.28
N LYS A 62 -11.08 -4.47 -3.69
CA LYS A 62 -12.12 -5.27 -3.05
C LYS A 62 -11.79 -5.60 -1.59
N GLN A 63 -10.56 -6.02 -1.34
CA GLN A 63 -10.09 -6.33 0.01
C GLN A 63 -9.97 -5.06 0.85
N PHE A 64 -9.48 -3.98 0.27
CA PHE A 64 -9.36 -2.69 0.95
C PHE A 64 -10.72 -2.18 1.40
N ARG A 65 -11.73 -2.26 0.54
CA ARG A 65 -13.11 -1.87 0.87
C ARG A 65 -13.65 -2.68 2.04
N LYS A 66 -13.43 -3.98 2.05
CA LYS A 66 -13.84 -4.87 3.15
C LYS A 66 -13.22 -4.45 4.49
N ILE A 67 -11.91 -4.23 4.47
CA ILE A 67 -11.17 -3.80 5.66
C ILE A 67 -11.66 -2.42 6.14
N TYR A 68 -11.92 -1.50 5.22
CA TYR A 68 -12.45 -0.19 5.54
C TYR A 68 -13.84 -0.28 6.18
N GLU A 69 -14.73 -1.08 5.65
CA GLU A 69 -16.07 -1.28 6.21
C GLU A 69 -16.02 -1.87 7.62
N GLU A 70 -15.15 -2.82 7.87
CA GLU A 70 -14.93 -3.38 9.20
C GLU A 70 -14.38 -2.33 10.17
N ALA A 71 -13.43 -1.53 9.72
CA ALA A 71 -12.86 -0.44 10.52
C ALA A 71 -13.90 0.62 10.87
N ALA A 72 -14.79 0.95 9.93
CA ALA A 72 -15.84 1.94 10.12
C ALA A 72 -16.91 1.51 11.14
N ARG A 73 -17.09 0.22 11.33
CA ARG A 73 -18.04 -0.33 12.33
C ARG A 73 -17.53 -0.22 13.75
N LYS A 74 -16.23 -0.08 13.96
CA LYS A 74 -15.66 0.04 15.30
C LYS A 74 -15.74 1.48 15.82
N LEU A 75 -15.91 1.61 17.11
CA LEU A 75 -15.85 2.89 17.79
C LEU A 75 -14.42 3.43 17.73
N GLY A 76 -14.28 4.73 17.52
CA GLY A 76 -13.01 5.43 17.46
C GLY A 76 -12.70 6.00 16.08
N VAL A 77 -11.46 6.40 15.87
CA VAL A 77 -10.99 7.00 14.61
C VAL A 77 -10.83 5.90 13.56
N THR A 78 -11.65 5.95 12.52
CA THR A 78 -11.67 4.96 11.43
C THR A 78 -10.30 4.81 10.75
N GLY A 79 -9.59 5.93 10.52
CA GLY A 79 -8.27 5.89 9.90
C GLY A 79 -7.23 5.12 10.69
N LEU A 80 -7.19 5.29 12.01
CA LEU A 80 -6.27 4.55 12.88
C LEU A 80 -6.60 3.06 12.92
N THR A 81 -7.88 2.72 13.00
CA THR A 81 -8.34 1.32 12.97
C THR A 81 -8.03 0.65 11.65
N LEU A 82 -8.18 1.38 10.55
CA LEU A 82 -7.84 0.91 9.20
C LEU A 82 -6.34 0.56 9.09
N ILE A 83 -5.47 1.45 9.56
CA ILE A 83 -4.02 1.22 9.55
C ILE A 83 -3.67 0.03 10.44
N GLU A 84 -4.28 -0.09 11.61
CA GLU A 84 -4.09 -1.23 12.49
C GLU A 84 -4.44 -2.56 11.80
N TYR A 85 -5.55 -2.63 11.10
CA TYR A 85 -5.96 -3.83 10.37
C TYR A 85 -5.01 -4.17 9.22
N LEU A 86 -4.53 -3.14 8.50
CA LEU A 86 -3.54 -3.33 7.44
C LEU A 86 -2.20 -3.84 7.98
N GLU A 87 -1.76 -3.31 9.14
CA GLU A 87 -0.52 -3.76 9.79
C GLU A 87 -0.63 -5.19 10.35
N ARG A 88 -1.80 -5.63 10.73
CA ARG A 88 -2.04 -6.99 11.26
C ARG A 88 -2.10 -8.10 10.21
N ARG A 89 -2.11 -7.77 8.93
CA ARG A 89 -2.12 -8.79 7.89
C ARG A 89 -0.84 -9.62 7.95
N LEU A 90 -0.97 -10.94 7.78
CA LEU A 90 0.16 -11.86 7.86
C LEU A 90 1.29 -11.49 6.89
N GLU A 91 0.93 -11.10 5.68
CA GLU A 91 1.89 -10.62 4.66
C GLU A 91 2.74 -9.46 5.19
N ASN A 92 2.10 -8.49 5.83
CA ASN A 92 2.78 -7.34 6.39
C ASN A 92 3.66 -7.71 7.58
N VAL A 93 3.19 -8.58 8.45
CA VAL A 93 3.97 -9.08 9.60
C VAL A 93 5.22 -9.81 9.12
N VAL A 94 5.11 -10.67 8.11
CA VAL A 94 6.25 -11.37 7.50
C VAL A 94 7.27 -10.38 6.93
N TYR A 95 6.79 -9.34 6.25
CA TYR A 95 7.66 -8.27 5.74
C TYR A 95 8.36 -7.50 6.87
N ARG A 96 7.63 -7.11 7.92
CA ARG A 96 8.18 -6.36 9.06
C ARG A 96 9.21 -7.17 9.86
N LEU A 97 9.03 -8.48 9.94
CA LEU A 97 9.98 -9.38 10.60
C LEU A 97 11.27 -9.62 9.79
N GLY A 98 11.32 -9.15 8.55
CA GLY A 98 12.50 -9.25 7.70
C GLY A 98 12.64 -10.56 6.92
N PHE A 99 11.61 -11.41 6.89
CA PHE A 99 11.61 -12.64 6.09
C PHE A 99 11.48 -12.39 4.58
N ALA A 100 11.06 -11.20 4.20
CA ALA A 100 10.92 -10.80 2.81
C ALA A 100 11.45 -9.38 2.62
N LYS A 101 11.99 -9.11 1.43
CA LYS A 101 12.53 -7.78 1.09
C LYS A 101 11.44 -6.76 0.72
N THR A 102 10.29 -7.25 0.23
CA THR A 102 9.15 -6.43 -0.16
C THR A 102 7.86 -7.08 0.30
N ARG A 103 6.78 -6.31 0.39
CA ARG A 103 5.46 -6.86 0.71
C ARG A 103 4.94 -7.81 -0.38
N ARG A 104 5.29 -7.57 -1.63
CA ARG A 104 4.97 -8.48 -2.74
C ARG A 104 5.61 -9.85 -2.56
N GLN A 105 6.89 -9.87 -2.17
CA GLN A 105 7.60 -11.12 -1.86
C GLN A 105 6.99 -11.80 -0.64
N ALA A 106 6.67 -11.05 0.41
CA ALA A 106 6.01 -11.58 1.60
C ALA A 106 4.68 -12.26 1.27
N ARG A 107 3.88 -11.63 0.41
CA ARG A 107 2.61 -12.20 -0.06
C ARG A 107 2.82 -13.52 -0.80
N GLN A 108 3.82 -13.61 -1.64
CA GLN A 108 4.15 -14.83 -2.35
C GLN A 108 4.58 -15.94 -1.39
N ILE A 109 5.43 -15.63 -0.41
CA ILE A 109 5.88 -16.57 0.62
C ILE A 109 4.69 -17.12 1.40
N VAL A 110 3.78 -16.26 1.82
CA VAL A 110 2.57 -16.67 2.56
C VAL A 110 1.64 -17.51 1.68
N SER A 111 1.40 -17.08 0.44
CA SER A 111 0.50 -17.77 -0.48
C SER A 111 1.01 -19.15 -0.88
N HIS A 112 2.33 -19.34 -0.93
CA HIS A 112 2.96 -20.61 -1.28
C HIS A 112 3.13 -21.54 -0.07
N GLY A 113 2.62 -21.18 1.10
CA GLY A 113 2.61 -22.04 2.27
C GLY A 113 3.95 -22.20 2.99
N HIS A 114 4.88 -21.26 2.80
CA HIS A 114 6.19 -21.30 3.48
C HIS A 114 6.12 -20.80 4.93
N ILE A 115 5.02 -20.18 5.33
CA ILE A 115 4.82 -19.63 6.67
C ILE A 115 3.68 -20.39 7.34
N ALA A 116 3.95 -20.89 8.53
CA ALA A 116 2.95 -21.51 9.41
C ALA A 116 2.61 -20.59 10.59
N VAL A 117 1.37 -20.60 10.96
CA VAL A 117 0.85 -19.87 12.14
C VAL A 117 0.26 -20.84 13.14
#